data_2dd45753bcab1f507d7773cfeb60f819
#
_entry.id   2dd45753bcab1f507d7773cfeb60f819
#
_cell.length_a   1.000
_cell.length_b   1.000
_cell.length_c   1.000
_cell.angle_alpha   90.00
_cell.angle_beta   90.00
_cell.angle_gamma   90.00
#
_symmetry.space_group_name_H-M   'P 1'
#
loop_
_entity.id
_entity.type
_entity.pdbx_description
1 polymer ?
#
loop_
_entity_poly.entity_id
_entity_poly.type
_entity_poly.pdbx_seq_one_letter_code
_entity_poly.pdbx_strand_id
1 'polypeptide(L)'
;MPFSLDLEKLIDRKCRVAPTIDPARTWLHVTDMQVTCTDPKASGYLKGGYGIPSGDECVVSCNRVIDRCRQEGIRVSWSMFGVEPDGSDAGLFLDKVRFWYPNGGSDAKWGDPESEIDPRMHRRPEEPVFKRPVPSAFFGTMLNRYLTSNRIEYLIVVGLSTSYCVRNTAIDASNYNFRPIVLADCTTAYDPYEKTAGYVEALRNVQGQYGDVMTSDELFKMFDEAKHTHAAA
;
A
#
# COMPACT_ATOMS: atom_id res chain seq x y z
N MET A 1 -6.91 17.05 2.66
CA MET A 1 -8.36 17.03 3.00
C MET A 1 -8.70 15.62 3.48
N PRO A 2 -9.60 15.43 4.45
CA PRO A 2 -9.97 14.09 4.87
C PRO A 2 -10.56 13.31 3.69
N PHE A 3 -10.35 11.99 3.68
CA PHE A 3 -10.95 11.09 2.70
C PHE A 3 -12.46 11.27 2.66
N SER A 4 -13.03 11.55 1.49
CA SER A 4 -14.44 11.89 1.35
C SER A 4 -15.18 11.14 0.25
N LEU A 5 -14.49 10.22 -0.44
CA LEU A 5 -15.13 9.41 -1.47
C LEU A 5 -16.09 8.38 -0.84
N ASP A 6 -17.28 8.32 -1.37
CA ASP A 6 -18.28 7.32 -0.99
C ASP A 6 -17.99 6.01 -1.77
N LEU A 7 -17.31 5.07 -1.10
CA LEU A 7 -16.91 3.81 -1.70
C LEU A 7 -18.10 2.98 -2.17
N GLU A 8 -19.27 3.04 -1.49
CA GLU A 8 -20.45 2.29 -1.87
C GLU A 8 -21.03 2.74 -3.22
N LYS A 9 -20.87 4.03 -3.56
CA LYS A 9 -21.27 4.56 -4.86
C LYS A 9 -20.27 4.29 -5.97
N LEU A 10 -19.01 4.12 -5.60
CA LEU A 10 -17.92 3.99 -6.56
C LEU A 10 -17.58 2.54 -6.91
N ILE A 11 -17.78 1.62 -5.97
CA ILE A 11 -17.28 0.25 -6.04
C ILE A 11 -18.37 -0.70 -5.54
N ASP A 12 -18.72 -1.74 -6.33
CA ASP A 12 -19.59 -2.82 -5.83
C ASP A 12 -18.81 -3.72 -4.87
N ARG A 13 -19.13 -3.64 -3.58
CA ARG A 13 -18.45 -4.38 -2.49
C ARG A 13 -19.28 -5.53 -1.92
N LYS A 14 -20.26 -6.04 -2.66
CA LYS A 14 -21.14 -7.15 -2.20
C LYS A 14 -20.40 -8.47 -2.05
N CYS A 15 -19.44 -8.73 -2.95
CA CYS A 15 -18.59 -9.91 -2.86
C CYS A 15 -17.33 -9.57 -2.08
N ARG A 16 -17.04 -10.30 -1.00
CA ARG A 16 -15.87 -10.09 -0.14
C ARG A 16 -15.08 -11.37 0.02
N VAL A 17 -13.76 -11.27 -0.07
CA VAL A 17 -12.83 -12.38 0.20
C VAL A 17 -12.41 -12.44 1.67
N ALA A 18 -12.59 -11.34 2.40
CA ALA A 18 -12.33 -11.21 3.83
C ALA A 18 -13.59 -10.68 4.56
N PRO A 19 -14.68 -11.45 4.65
CA PRO A 19 -15.89 -11.03 5.36
C PRO A 19 -15.66 -10.90 6.88
N THR A 20 -14.69 -11.62 7.40
CA THR A 20 -14.16 -11.54 8.77
C THR A 20 -12.64 -11.45 8.72
N ILE A 21 -12.02 -11.06 9.82
CA ILE A 21 -10.56 -10.98 9.93
C ILE A 21 -10.08 -11.67 11.19
N ASP A 22 -9.00 -12.46 11.07
CA ASP A 22 -8.28 -13.04 12.22
C ASP A 22 -6.93 -12.32 12.37
N PRO A 23 -6.73 -11.50 13.40
CA PRO A 23 -5.48 -10.79 13.61
C PRO A 23 -4.25 -11.72 13.66
N ALA A 24 -4.38 -12.95 14.20
CA ALA A 24 -3.28 -13.89 14.28
C ALA A 24 -2.81 -14.42 12.91
N ARG A 25 -3.68 -14.34 11.89
CA ARG A 25 -3.43 -14.74 10.50
C ARG A 25 -3.37 -13.55 9.54
N THR A 26 -3.20 -12.35 10.09
CA THR A 26 -3.14 -11.09 9.34
C THR A 26 -1.74 -10.50 9.38
N TRP A 27 -1.36 -9.84 8.30
CA TRP A 27 -0.12 -9.08 8.17
C TRP A 27 -0.40 -7.73 7.53
N LEU A 28 0.25 -6.67 8.01
CA LEU A 28 0.22 -5.36 7.39
C LEU A 28 1.47 -5.15 6.52
N HIS A 29 1.26 -4.81 5.26
CA HIS A 29 2.32 -4.39 4.35
C HIS A 29 2.18 -2.93 3.98
N VAL A 30 3.21 -2.15 4.26
CA VAL A 30 3.29 -0.72 3.97
C VAL A 30 4.14 -0.52 2.72
N THR A 31 3.52 -0.04 1.66
CA THR A 31 4.12 0.06 0.33
C THR A 31 4.64 1.48 0.08
N ASP A 32 5.94 1.62 -0.14
CA ASP A 32 6.61 2.78 -0.72
C ASP A 32 6.26 4.15 -0.10
N MET A 33 6.17 4.19 1.22
CA MET A 33 6.01 5.44 1.97
C MET A 33 7.37 6.15 2.06
N GLN A 34 7.89 6.57 0.90
CA GLN A 34 9.20 7.18 0.71
C GLN A 34 9.09 8.69 0.58
N VAL A 35 10.12 9.41 1.01
CA VAL A 35 10.18 10.88 1.04
C VAL A 35 9.79 11.49 -0.31
N THR A 36 10.25 10.92 -1.42
CA THR A 36 9.94 11.40 -2.78
C THR A 36 8.44 11.55 -3.04
N CYS A 37 7.60 10.66 -2.46
CA CYS A 37 6.15 10.66 -2.69
C CYS A 37 5.36 11.36 -1.59
N THR A 38 5.94 11.51 -0.40
CA THR A 38 5.25 11.97 0.82
C THR A 38 5.63 13.38 1.26
N ASP A 39 6.82 13.88 0.89
CA ASP A 39 7.21 15.26 1.20
C ASP A 39 6.64 16.23 0.15
N PRO A 40 5.84 17.25 0.55
CA PRO A 40 5.33 18.26 -0.36
C PRO A 40 6.39 19.05 -1.14
N LYS A 41 7.65 18.99 -0.72
CA LYS A 41 8.77 19.64 -1.40
C LYS A 41 9.48 18.74 -2.42
N ALA A 42 9.24 17.44 -2.36
CA ALA A 42 9.86 16.48 -3.28
C ALA A 42 9.23 16.56 -4.67
N SER A 43 10.03 16.25 -5.70
CA SER A 43 9.60 16.33 -7.11
C SER A 43 8.54 15.29 -7.47
N GLY A 44 8.56 14.13 -6.82
CA GLY A 44 7.61 13.03 -6.99
C GLY A 44 6.38 13.10 -6.10
N TYR A 45 6.19 14.21 -5.37
CA TYR A 45 5.09 14.33 -4.40
C TYR A 45 3.70 14.07 -4.98
N LEU A 46 2.98 13.18 -4.32
CA LEU A 46 1.61 12.80 -4.69
C LEU A 46 0.61 13.75 -4.03
N LYS A 47 0.11 14.70 -4.81
CA LYS A 47 -0.74 15.79 -4.30
C LYS A 47 -2.13 15.36 -3.85
N GLY A 48 -2.62 14.20 -4.31
CA GLY A 48 -3.99 13.79 -4.05
C GLY A 48 -5.02 14.75 -4.67
N GLY A 49 -6.13 14.92 -3.99
CA GLY A 49 -7.20 15.83 -4.40
C GLY A 49 -8.50 15.11 -4.73
N TYR A 50 -9.59 15.89 -5.01
CA TYR A 50 -10.91 15.33 -5.35
C TYR A 50 -11.45 14.28 -4.34
N GLY A 51 -11.10 14.43 -3.05
CA GLY A 51 -11.56 13.54 -1.99
C GLY A 51 -10.65 12.35 -1.70
N ILE A 52 -9.52 12.21 -2.42
CA ILE A 52 -8.47 11.24 -2.11
C ILE A 52 -7.32 11.94 -1.34
N PRO A 53 -6.63 11.23 -0.43
CA PRO A 53 -5.55 11.83 0.33
C PRO A 53 -4.34 12.18 -0.54
N SER A 54 -3.54 13.13 -0.10
CA SER A 54 -2.20 13.39 -0.62
C SER A 54 -1.16 12.47 0.04
N GLY A 55 0.09 12.47 -0.46
CA GLY A 55 1.15 11.63 0.07
C GLY A 55 1.45 11.90 1.55
N ASP A 56 1.45 13.17 1.96
CA ASP A 56 1.66 13.55 3.37
C ASP A 56 0.43 13.25 4.26
N GLU A 57 -0.80 13.32 3.75
CA GLU A 57 -1.99 12.84 4.44
C GLU A 57 -1.96 11.31 4.60
N CYS A 58 -1.42 10.56 3.62
CA CYS A 58 -1.19 9.13 3.74
C CYS A 58 -0.19 8.78 4.86
N VAL A 59 0.79 9.65 5.17
CA VAL A 59 1.67 9.45 6.34
C VAL A 59 0.84 9.34 7.61
N VAL A 60 -0.12 10.24 7.80
CA VAL A 60 -0.98 10.28 8.99
C VAL A 60 -1.89 9.06 9.06
N SER A 61 -2.60 8.75 7.96
CA SER A 61 -3.56 7.65 7.94
C SER A 61 -2.88 6.27 8.03
N CYS A 62 -1.74 6.07 7.35
CA CYS A 62 -0.97 4.83 7.46
C CYS A 62 -0.41 4.63 8.88
N ASN A 63 0.13 5.67 9.52
CA ASN A 63 0.61 5.57 10.90
C ASN A 63 -0.51 5.16 11.87
N ARG A 64 -1.71 5.71 11.71
CA ARG A 64 -2.89 5.30 12.49
C ARG A 64 -3.20 3.81 12.33
N VAL A 65 -3.12 3.29 11.10
CA VAL A 65 -3.33 1.86 10.81
C VAL A 65 -2.19 1.02 11.38
N ILE A 66 -0.94 1.43 11.22
CA ILE A 66 0.23 0.74 11.75
C ILE A 66 0.12 0.58 13.28
N ASP A 67 -0.21 1.66 13.98
CA ASP A 67 -0.32 1.65 15.43
C ASP A 67 -1.49 0.76 15.89
N ARG A 68 -2.64 0.83 15.21
CA ARG A 68 -3.76 -0.06 15.51
C ARG A 68 -3.45 -1.53 15.22
N CYS A 69 -2.85 -1.85 14.09
CA CYS A 69 -2.44 -3.22 13.77
C CYS A 69 -1.49 -3.80 14.81
N ARG A 70 -0.55 -3.02 15.31
CA ARG A 70 0.36 -3.45 16.39
C ARG A 70 -0.38 -3.71 17.71
N GLN A 71 -1.40 -2.91 18.03
CA GLN A 71 -2.25 -3.16 19.21
C GLN A 71 -3.02 -4.48 19.10
N GLU A 72 -3.35 -4.90 17.88
CA GLU A 72 -3.98 -6.20 17.59
C GLU A 72 -2.95 -7.36 17.48
N GLY A 73 -1.66 -7.10 17.69
CA GLY A 73 -0.60 -8.11 17.53
C GLY A 73 -0.24 -8.42 16.07
N ILE A 74 -0.74 -7.66 15.13
CA ILE A 74 -0.47 -7.83 13.70
C ILE A 74 0.94 -7.33 13.38
N ARG A 75 1.71 -8.15 12.66
CA ARG A 75 3.06 -7.80 12.21
C ARG A 75 3.04 -6.86 11.04
N VAL A 76 4.09 -6.03 10.95
CA VAL A 76 4.25 -5.02 9.92
C VAL A 76 5.49 -5.33 9.07
N SER A 77 5.38 -5.13 7.78
CA SER A 77 6.50 -5.13 6.84
C SER A 77 6.40 -3.95 5.88
N TRP A 78 7.50 -3.63 5.25
CA TRP A 78 7.66 -2.48 4.39
C TRP A 78 8.20 -2.88 3.04
N SER A 79 7.84 -2.16 1.98
CA SER A 79 8.58 -2.17 0.73
C SER A 79 9.07 -0.79 0.36
N MET A 80 10.15 -0.77 -0.41
CA MET A 80 10.71 0.42 -1.02
C MET A 80 10.92 0.15 -2.51
N PHE A 81 10.48 1.09 -3.33
CA PHE A 81 10.79 1.10 -4.75
C PHE A 81 12.09 1.87 -5.00
N GLY A 82 12.96 1.32 -5.81
CA GLY A 82 14.18 2.00 -6.23
C GLY A 82 15.01 1.11 -7.15
N VAL A 83 15.98 1.74 -7.79
CA VAL A 83 16.92 1.12 -8.72
C VAL A 83 18.35 1.43 -8.31
N GLU A 84 19.29 0.61 -8.77
CA GLU A 84 20.71 0.91 -8.60
C GLU A 84 21.05 2.26 -9.26
N PRO A 85 22.02 3.01 -8.70
CA PRO A 85 22.39 4.33 -9.22
C PRO A 85 22.77 4.34 -10.70
N ASP A 86 23.32 3.24 -11.20
CA ASP A 86 23.68 3.05 -12.61
C ASP A 86 22.52 2.51 -13.47
N GLY A 87 21.38 2.18 -12.85
CA GLY A 87 20.20 1.65 -13.53
C GLY A 87 20.31 0.20 -13.98
N SER A 88 21.32 -0.55 -13.52
CA SER A 88 21.62 -1.91 -13.98
C SER A 88 20.52 -2.92 -13.68
N ASP A 89 19.68 -2.68 -12.67
CA ASP A 89 18.57 -3.54 -12.26
C ASP A 89 17.18 -3.06 -12.74
N ALA A 90 17.11 -1.91 -13.40
CA ALA A 90 15.85 -1.24 -13.70
C ALA A 90 15.04 -1.87 -14.86
N GLY A 91 15.71 -2.58 -15.77
CA GLY A 91 15.07 -3.25 -16.90
C GLY A 91 14.18 -2.32 -17.73
N LEU A 92 13.11 -2.87 -18.30
CA LEU A 92 12.13 -2.12 -19.11
C LEU A 92 11.41 -1.00 -18.33
N PHE A 93 11.40 -1.06 -17.02
CA PHE A 93 10.72 -0.06 -16.21
C PHE A 93 11.36 1.32 -16.40
N LEU A 94 12.69 1.41 -16.43
CA LEU A 94 13.39 2.68 -16.66
C LEU A 94 13.05 3.32 -18.01
N ASP A 95 12.87 2.53 -19.07
CA ASP A 95 12.51 3.04 -20.37
C ASP A 95 11.12 3.69 -20.38
N LYS A 96 10.19 3.15 -19.58
CA LYS A 96 8.85 3.70 -19.40
C LYS A 96 8.84 4.92 -18.47
N VAL A 97 9.57 4.85 -17.37
CA VAL A 97 9.63 5.94 -16.39
C VAL A 97 10.34 7.18 -16.94
N ARG A 98 11.35 7.04 -17.81
CA ARG A 98 11.97 8.17 -18.51
C ARG A 98 10.99 9.03 -19.28
N PHE A 99 9.92 8.44 -19.77
CA PHE A 99 8.85 9.20 -20.42
C PHE A 99 8.08 10.10 -19.43
N TRP A 100 7.87 9.62 -18.21
CA TRP A 100 7.15 10.36 -17.16
C TRP A 100 8.05 11.33 -16.38
N TYR A 101 9.33 11.04 -16.30
CA TYR A 101 10.36 11.80 -15.59
C TYR A 101 11.48 12.21 -16.56
N PRO A 102 11.23 13.20 -17.44
CA PRO A 102 12.16 13.57 -18.51
C PRO A 102 13.54 14.04 -18.02
N ASN A 103 13.65 14.40 -16.73
CA ASN A 103 14.90 14.82 -16.10
C ASN A 103 15.72 13.65 -15.49
N GLY A 104 15.39 12.42 -15.87
CA GLY A 104 16.19 11.25 -15.53
C GLY A 104 15.71 10.43 -14.35
N GLY A 105 14.54 10.72 -13.76
CA GLY A 105 13.90 9.90 -12.71
C GLY A 105 14.83 9.57 -11.56
N SER A 106 15.57 10.56 -11.06
CA SER A 106 16.58 10.36 -10.03
C SER A 106 16.00 9.98 -8.67
N ASP A 107 14.70 10.17 -8.51
CA ASP A 107 14.02 10.17 -7.22
C ASP A 107 13.75 8.77 -6.66
N ALA A 108 14.25 7.72 -7.30
CA ALA A 108 14.10 6.33 -6.89
C ALA A 108 15.42 5.56 -6.95
N LYS A 109 16.56 6.21 -6.77
CA LYS A 109 17.87 5.54 -6.72
C LYS A 109 18.26 5.18 -5.30
N TRP A 110 18.75 3.96 -5.11
CA TRP A 110 19.28 3.56 -3.81
C TRP A 110 20.40 4.50 -3.36
N GLY A 111 20.33 4.95 -2.11
CA GLY A 111 21.27 5.90 -1.54
C GLY A 111 20.88 7.37 -1.68
N ASP A 112 19.85 7.69 -2.47
CA ASP A 112 19.26 9.02 -2.48
C ASP A 112 18.40 9.21 -1.21
N PRO A 113 18.53 10.32 -0.47
CA PRO A 113 17.72 10.59 0.71
C PRO A 113 16.19 10.59 0.43
N GLU A 114 15.78 11.02 -0.76
CA GLU A 114 14.37 11.00 -1.13
C GLU A 114 13.83 9.57 -1.40
N SER A 115 14.72 8.62 -1.67
CA SER A 115 14.36 7.20 -1.83
C SER A 115 14.15 6.46 -0.51
N GLU A 116 14.54 7.05 0.62
CA GLU A 116 14.38 6.41 1.92
C GLU A 116 12.92 6.50 2.43
N ILE A 117 12.54 5.59 3.33
CA ILE A 117 11.24 5.66 4.02
C ILE A 117 11.15 6.98 4.75
N ASP A 118 10.04 7.67 4.59
CA ASP A 118 9.80 8.96 5.25
C ASP A 118 10.01 8.83 6.77
N PRO A 119 10.87 9.66 7.38
CA PRO A 119 11.17 9.58 8.81
C PRO A 119 9.97 9.87 9.72
N ARG A 120 8.87 10.42 9.19
CA ARG A 120 7.61 10.61 9.91
C ARG A 120 6.81 9.30 10.04
N MET A 121 7.18 8.25 9.30
CA MET A 121 6.52 6.95 9.41
C MET A 121 6.94 6.25 10.71
N HIS A 122 5.98 5.61 11.37
CA HIS A 122 6.18 4.86 12.61
C HIS A 122 6.84 3.49 12.35
N ARG A 123 7.88 3.45 11.50
CA ARG A 123 8.61 2.22 11.21
C ARG A 123 9.50 1.83 12.42
N ARG A 124 9.54 0.54 12.74
CA ARG A 124 10.46 -0.02 13.74
C ARG A 124 11.66 -0.67 13.06
N PRO A 125 12.88 -0.58 13.65
CA PRO A 125 14.09 -1.13 13.04
C PRO A 125 14.04 -2.63 12.73
N GLU A 126 13.33 -3.42 13.55
CA GLU A 126 13.19 -4.87 13.41
C GLU A 126 12.20 -5.30 12.33
N GLU A 127 11.38 -4.40 11.81
CA GLU A 127 10.40 -4.70 10.77
C GLU A 127 11.09 -4.89 9.41
N PRO A 128 10.80 -5.99 8.69
CA PRO A 128 11.46 -6.28 7.44
C PRO A 128 11.11 -5.24 6.36
N VAL A 129 12.12 -4.86 5.58
CA VAL A 129 12.00 -3.97 4.43
C VAL A 129 12.40 -4.72 3.17
N PHE A 130 11.54 -4.73 2.17
CA PHE A 130 11.75 -5.37 0.87
C PHE A 130 12.07 -4.30 -0.19
N LYS A 131 13.33 -4.23 -0.62
CA LYS A 131 13.77 -3.35 -1.71
C LYS A 131 13.53 -4.03 -3.05
N ARG A 132 13.02 -3.29 -4.05
CA ARG A 132 12.71 -3.84 -5.37
C ARG A 132 12.64 -2.78 -6.47
N PRO A 133 13.01 -3.13 -7.72
CA PRO A 133 12.94 -2.23 -8.87
C PRO A 133 11.64 -2.38 -9.69
N VAL A 134 10.63 -3.05 -9.15
CA VAL A 134 9.36 -3.33 -9.85
C VAL A 134 8.15 -3.01 -8.96
N PRO A 135 6.94 -2.80 -9.52
CA PRO A 135 5.80 -2.36 -8.72
C PRO A 135 5.36 -3.33 -7.61
N SER A 136 5.33 -4.63 -7.88
CA SER A 136 4.86 -5.60 -6.88
C SER A 136 5.89 -5.86 -5.78
N ALA A 137 5.44 -5.82 -4.52
CA ALA A 137 6.28 -6.15 -3.37
C ALA A 137 6.63 -7.65 -3.29
N PHE A 138 5.98 -8.51 -4.06
CA PHE A 138 6.26 -9.95 -4.11
C PHE A 138 7.38 -10.30 -5.09
N PHE A 139 7.46 -9.58 -6.22
CA PHE A 139 8.35 -9.96 -7.29
C PHE A 139 9.83 -9.77 -6.90
N GLY A 140 10.58 -10.88 -6.89
CA GLY A 140 12.01 -10.87 -6.57
C GLY A 140 12.33 -10.63 -5.09
N THR A 141 11.34 -10.63 -4.20
CA THR A 141 11.54 -10.40 -2.76
C THR A 141 11.22 -11.63 -1.91
N MET A 142 11.50 -11.54 -0.62
CA MET A 142 11.19 -12.58 0.35
C MET A 142 9.77 -12.44 0.96
N LEU A 143 8.93 -11.48 0.51
CA LEU A 143 7.63 -11.23 1.13
C LEU A 143 6.75 -12.49 1.18
N ASN A 144 6.62 -13.20 0.05
CA ASN A 144 5.84 -14.46 0.02
C ASN A 144 6.34 -15.48 1.05
N ARG A 145 7.66 -15.60 1.20
CA ARG A 145 8.26 -16.51 2.18
C ARG A 145 7.90 -16.12 3.62
N TYR A 146 7.96 -14.81 3.94
CA TYR A 146 7.56 -14.30 5.26
C TYR A 146 6.09 -14.63 5.55
N LEU A 147 5.19 -14.33 4.64
CA LEU A 147 3.75 -14.56 4.82
C LEU A 147 3.44 -16.06 4.98
N THR A 148 3.98 -16.90 4.11
CA THR A 148 3.74 -18.35 4.12
C THR A 148 4.29 -19.01 5.38
N SER A 149 5.52 -18.67 5.78
CA SER A 149 6.16 -19.23 6.99
C SER A 149 5.42 -18.84 8.28
N ASN A 150 4.68 -17.75 8.26
CA ASN A 150 3.87 -17.28 9.38
C ASN A 150 2.39 -17.67 9.26
N ARG A 151 2.01 -18.50 8.28
CA ARG A 151 0.64 -18.98 8.04
C ARG A 151 -0.37 -17.85 7.87
N ILE A 152 0.05 -16.76 7.21
CA ILE A 152 -0.81 -15.60 6.97
C ILE A 152 -1.87 -15.95 5.92
N GLU A 153 -3.08 -15.46 6.11
CA GLU A 153 -4.19 -15.50 5.15
C GLU A 153 -4.55 -14.12 4.64
N TYR A 154 -4.54 -13.12 5.51
CA TYR A 154 -5.00 -11.78 5.22
C TYR A 154 -3.80 -10.83 5.09
N LEU A 155 -3.74 -10.10 3.99
CA LEU A 155 -2.71 -9.09 3.76
C LEU A 155 -3.35 -7.72 3.64
N ILE A 156 -3.23 -6.90 4.69
CA ILE A 156 -3.61 -5.49 4.61
C ILE A 156 -2.52 -4.76 3.84
N VAL A 157 -2.91 -4.02 2.81
CA VAL A 157 -1.98 -3.25 1.96
C VAL A 157 -2.33 -1.78 2.04
N VAL A 158 -1.36 -0.97 2.44
CA VAL A 158 -1.45 0.49 2.52
C VAL A 158 -0.22 1.13 1.85
N GLY A 159 -0.24 2.43 1.65
CA GLY A 159 0.89 3.19 1.09
C GLY A 159 0.70 3.55 -0.38
N LEU A 160 1.79 3.68 -1.13
CA LEU A 160 1.83 4.38 -2.41
C LEU A 160 2.35 3.50 -3.55
N SER A 161 1.92 3.76 -4.79
CA SER A 161 0.70 4.46 -5.14
C SER A 161 -0.39 3.46 -5.53
N THR A 162 -1.64 3.86 -5.36
CA THR A 162 -2.83 2.99 -5.57
C THR A 162 -2.82 2.29 -6.92
N SER A 163 -2.59 3.02 -8.00
CA SER A 163 -2.67 2.50 -9.38
C SER A 163 -1.48 1.65 -9.80
N TYR A 164 -0.39 1.63 -9.03
CA TYR A 164 0.84 0.89 -9.35
C TYR A 164 1.19 -0.12 -8.25
N CYS A 165 1.99 0.28 -7.27
CA CYS A 165 2.60 -0.66 -6.33
C CYS A 165 1.58 -1.31 -5.40
N VAL A 166 0.60 -0.56 -4.91
CA VAL A 166 -0.48 -1.09 -4.06
C VAL A 166 -1.33 -2.10 -4.83
N ARG A 167 -1.83 -1.73 -6.02
CA ARG A 167 -2.62 -2.64 -6.87
C ARG A 167 -1.84 -3.88 -7.27
N ASN A 168 -0.58 -3.73 -7.77
CA ASN A 168 0.21 -4.88 -8.20
C ASN A 168 0.55 -5.82 -7.02
N THR A 169 0.80 -5.27 -5.84
CA THR A 169 1.00 -6.08 -4.63
C THR A 169 -0.26 -6.83 -4.24
N ALA A 170 -1.44 -6.21 -4.33
CA ALA A 170 -2.72 -6.87 -4.07
C ALA A 170 -3.03 -7.97 -5.09
N ILE A 171 -2.75 -7.75 -6.38
CA ILE A 171 -2.91 -8.76 -7.44
C ILE A 171 -2.03 -9.98 -7.14
N ASP A 172 -0.75 -9.77 -6.86
CA ASP A 172 0.16 -10.88 -6.58
C ASP A 172 -0.18 -11.58 -5.26
N ALA A 173 -0.62 -10.85 -4.24
CA ALA A 173 -1.13 -11.45 -3.02
C ALA A 173 -2.27 -12.45 -3.33
N SER A 174 -3.24 -12.04 -4.14
CA SER A 174 -4.33 -12.90 -4.59
C SER A 174 -3.83 -14.11 -5.39
N ASN A 175 -2.89 -13.90 -6.32
CA ASN A 175 -2.28 -14.97 -7.12
C ASN A 175 -1.54 -16.00 -6.26
N TYR A 176 -0.97 -15.57 -5.12
CA TYR A 176 -0.37 -16.45 -4.11
C TYR A 176 -1.38 -16.98 -3.08
N ASN A 177 -2.68 -16.79 -3.30
CA ASN A 177 -3.77 -17.28 -2.46
C ASN A 177 -3.86 -16.62 -1.07
N PHE A 178 -3.34 -15.40 -0.92
CA PHE A 178 -3.67 -14.54 0.20
C PHE A 178 -4.97 -13.77 -0.07
N ARG A 179 -5.56 -13.19 0.96
CA ARG A 179 -6.75 -12.33 0.90
C ARG A 179 -6.32 -10.87 1.08
N PRO A 180 -6.02 -10.14 0.01
CA PRO A 180 -5.59 -8.75 0.16
C PRO A 180 -6.75 -7.83 0.53
N ILE A 181 -6.46 -6.87 1.40
CA ILE A 181 -7.35 -5.82 1.85
C ILE A 181 -6.64 -4.48 1.61
N VAL A 182 -7.13 -3.68 0.68
CA VAL A 182 -6.58 -2.36 0.39
C VAL A 182 -7.39 -1.29 1.12
N LEU A 183 -6.71 -0.42 1.87
CA LEU A 183 -7.37 0.66 2.59
C LEU A 183 -7.36 1.94 1.74
N ALA A 184 -8.54 2.32 1.26
CA ALA A 184 -8.71 3.43 0.33
C ALA A 184 -8.26 4.79 0.91
N ASP A 185 -8.46 5.03 2.19
CA ASP A 185 -8.03 6.24 2.88
C ASP A 185 -6.55 6.26 3.30
N CYS A 186 -5.81 5.16 3.01
CA CYS A 186 -4.39 4.99 3.31
C CYS A 186 -3.53 4.81 2.06
N THR A 187 -4.01 5.28 0.92
CA THR A 187 -3.31 5.24 -0.36
C THR A 187 -3.74 6.41 -1.24
N THR A 188 -2.89 6.79 -2.18
CA THR A 188 -3.21 7.82 -3.18
C THR A 188 -2.59 7.46 -4.53
N ALA A 189 -3.04 8.12 -5.58
CA ALA A 189 -2.51 7.92 -6.92
C ALA A 189 -2.05 9.24 -7.54
N TYR A 190 -0.99 9.15 -8.32
CA TYR A 190 -0.64 10.18 -9.26
C TYR A 190 -1.34 9.87 -10.59
N ASP A 191 -2.19 10.78 -11.01
CA ASP A 191 -2.79 10.71 -12.33
C ASP A 191 -2.69 12.09 -12.99
N PRO A 192 -1.76 12.27 -13.92
CA PRO A 192 -1.57 13.55 -14.59
C PRO A 192 -2.69 13.88 -15.59
N TYR A 193 -3.49 12.87 -16.01
CA TYR A 193 -4.48 13.03 -17.06
C TYR A 193 -5.92 13.12 -16.54
N GLU A 194 -6.30 12.26 -15.61
CA GLU A 194 -7.69 12.09 -15.19
C GLU A 194 -7.92 12.23 -13.68
N LYS A 195 -6.98 12.87 -12.98
CA LYS A 195 -7.13 13.27 -11.57
C LYS A 195 -7.39 12.10 -10.60
N THR A 196 -8.64 11.62 -10.49
CA THR A 196 -9.03 10.51 -9.62
C THR A 196 -9.32 9.21 -10.36
N ALA A 197 -9.37 9.21 -11.70
CA ALA A 197 -9.78 8.04 -12.47
C ALA A 197 -8.85 6.84 -12.24
N GLY A 198 -7.54 7.04 -12.30
CA GLY A 198 -6.57 5.99 -12.03
C GLY A 198 -6.66 5.41 -10.62
N TYR A 199 -6.98 6.24 -9.62
CA TYR A 199 -7.22 5.81 -8.25
C TYR A 199 -8.48 4.93 -8.14
N VAL A 200 -9.61 5.44 -8.64
CA VAL A 200 -10.89 4.71 -8.58
C VAL A 200 -10.83 3.42 -9.37
N GLU A 201 -10.24 3.44 -10.57
CA GLU A 201 -10.09 2.24 -11.40
C GLU A 201 -9.24 1.16 -10.73
N ALA A 202 -8.13 1.55 -10.09
CA ALA A 202 -7.30 0.61 -9.34
C ALA A 202 -8.06 -0.06 -8.19
N LEU A 203 -8.82 0.70 -7.42
CA LEU A 203 -9.64 0.18 -6.34
C LEU A 203 -10.78 -0.73 -6.87
N ARG A 204 -11.44 -0.34 -7.97
CA ARG A 204 -12.45 -1.19 -8.64
C ARG A 204 -11.86 -2.52 -9.12
N ASN A 205 -10.66 -2.47 -9.69
CA ASN A 205 -9.98 -3.66 -10.16
C ASN A 205 -9.64 -4.61 -9.00
N VAL A 206 -9.11 -4.07 -7.89
CA VAL A 206 -8.85 -4.87 -6.69
C VAL A 206 -10.14 -5.49 -6.16
N GLN A 207 -11.18 -4.68 -5.90
CA GLN A 207 -12.43 -5.16 -5.34
C GLN A 207 -13.16 -6.17 -6.24
N GLY A 208 -13.11 -5.95 -7.55
CA GLY A 208 -13.85 -6.78 -8.51
C GLY A 208 -13.23 -8.15 -8.77
N GLN A 209 -11.92 -8.33 -8.51
CA GLN A 209 -11.21 -9.53 -8.97
C GLN A 209 -10.21 -10.12 -7.97
N TYR A 210 -9.62 -9.34 -7.07
CA TYR A 210 -8.43 -9.78 -6.34
C TYR A 210 -8.57 -9.75 -4.83
N GLY A 211 -9.31 -8.79 -4.26
CA GLY A 211 -9.37 -8.60 -2.82
C GLY A 211 -10.49 -7.69 -2.39
N ASP A 212 -10.41 -7.19 -1.19
CA ASP A 212 -11.38 -6.25 -0.64
C ASP A 212 -10.81 -4.83 -0.57
N VAL A 213 -11.68 -3.85 -0.78
CA VAL A 213 -11.39 -2.43 -0.58
C VAL A 213 -12.29 -1.90 0.53
N MET A 214 -11.69 -1.25 1.52
CA MET A 214 -12.42 -0.63 2.62
C MET A 214 -11.69 0.61 3.14
N THR A 215 -12.28 1.30 4.10
CA THR A 215 -11.61 2.35 4.86
C THR A 215 -10.92 1.78 6.10
N SER A 216 -9.99 2.56 6.67
CA SER A 216 -9.34 2.18 7.94
C SER A 216 -10.36 2.06 9.09
N ASP A 217 -11.41 2.88 9.10
CA ASP A 217 -12.47 2.80 10.12
C ASP A 217 -13.29 1.50 9.99
N GLU A 218 -13.59 1.06 8.78
CA GLU A 218 -14.24 -0.24 8.55
C GLU A 218 -13.36 -1.40 9.02
N LEU A 219 -12.06 -1.37 8.74
CA LEU A 219 -11.11 -2.36 9.25
C LEU A 219 -11.09 -2.40 10.78
N PHE A 220 -11.03 -1.23 11.43
CA PHE A 220 -10.99 -1.15 12.89
C PHE A 220 -12.27 -1.72 13.53
N LYS A 221 -13.42 -1.47 12.91
CA LYS A 221 -14.69 -2.07 13.34
C LYS A 221 -14.63 -3.60 13.25
N MET A 222 -14.05 -4.16 12.19
CA MET A 222 -13.87 -5.62 12.06
C MET A 222 -12.97 -6.19 13.18
N PHE A 223 -11.90 -5.47 13.58
CA PHE A 223 -11.08 -5.88 14.71
C PHE A 223 -11.86 -5.89 16.03
N ASP A 224 -12.70 -4.87 16.26
CA ASP A 224 -13.52 -4.78 17.48
C ASP A 224 -14.58 -5.89 17.53
N GLU A 225 -15.22 -6.20 16.40
CA GLU A 225 -16.19 -7.29 16.27
C GLU A 225 -15.53 -8.67 16.51
N ALA A 226 -14.32 -8.90 16.00
CA ALA A 226 -13.59 -10.15 16.22
C ALA A 226 -13.30 -10.41 17.71
N LYS A 227 -12.95 -9.37 18.48
CA LYS A 227 -12.74 -9.48 19.94
C LYS A 227 -14.00 -9.90 20.68
N HIS A 228 -15.15 -9.38 20.31
CA HIS A 228 -16.43 -9.72 20.95
C HIS A 228 -16.82 -11.16 20.67
N THR A 229 -16.53 -11.69 19.50
CA THR A 229 -16.81 -13.09 19.15
C THR A 229 -15.94 -14.08 19.96
N HIS A 230 -14.65 -13.76 20.16
CA HIS A 230 -13.74 -14.59 20.96
C HIS A 230 -14.02 -14.51 22.47
N ALA A 231 -14.59 -13.42 22.97
CA ALA A 231 -14.95 -13.28 24.38
C ALA A 231 -16.25 -14.02 24.73
N ALA A 232 -17.07 -14.38 23.75
CA ALA A 232 -18.34 -15.08 23.90
C ALA A 232 -18.26 -16.60 23.66
N ALA A 233 -17.11 -17.13 23.25
CA ALA A 233 -16.84 -18.55 23.00
C ALA A 233 -15.95 -19.14 24.11
#